data_c3cdb6c97613505dd1a536ef30360252
#
_entry.id   c3cdb6c97613505dd1a536ef30360252
#
_cell.length_a   1.000
_cell.length_b   1.000
_cell.length_c   1.000
_cell.angle_alpha   90.00
_cell.angle_beta   90.00
_cell.angle_gamma   90.00
#
_symmetry.space_group_name_H-M   'P 1'
#
loop_
_entity.id
_entity.type
_entity.pdbx_description
1 polymer ?
#
loop_
_entity_poly.entity_id
_entity_poly.type
_entity_poly.pdbx_seq_one_letter_code
_entity_poly.pdbx_strand_id
1 'polypeptide(L)'
;MIRTIKNFLALFTGKPQVAEKQRSQETMNLILNRRSCRSFTDEEIAGEDLQAILEAGRFAPSAVNLQTWSFITFTRQEWRKLFDRPIPFNGMRAMVICADMYKLKNHFSDFMETPYVNISFALFNAGLAAMNMTIAAEALGLKSIMLSETGKTGLLDFAYLKEKHKLPDGVIPVTTLVIGKAKGEKPGVPPRQPWEATVMKNIYNENNSEMLDDWQHQMFIGFKLTHPLSNFQKQLEYYKKKMLEAEEEIKEQYQK
;
A
#
# COMPACT_ATOMS: atom_id res chain seq x y z
N MET A 1 -33.90 -5.91 2.64
CA MET A 1 -33.75 -6.66 1.37
C MET A 1 -33.33 -5.76 0.22
N ILE A 2 -34.04 -4.68 -0.12
CA ILE A 2 -33.72 -3.77 -1.25
C ILE A 2 -32.33 -3.14 -1.12
N ARG A 3 -31.95 -2.63 0.08
CA ARG A 3 -30.62 -2.05 0.35
C ARG A 3 -29.49 -3.07 0.13
N THR A 4 -29.71 -4.33 0.54
CA THR A 4 -28.71 -5.40 0.34
C THR A 4 -28.49 -5.70 -1.13
N ILE A 5 -29.55 -5.78 -1.93
CA ILE A 5 -29.47 -6.01 -3.39
C ILE A 5 -28.76 -4.83 -4.06
N LYS A 6 -29.13 -3.58 -3.72
CA LYS A 6 -28.47 -2.38 -4.25
C LYS A 6 -26.97 -2.40 -3.99
N ASN A 7 -26.56 -2.69 -2.76
CA ASN A 7 -25.15 -2.74 -2.38
C ASN A 7 -24.39 -3.91 -3.02
N PHE A 8 -25.03 -5.05 -3.21
CA PHE A 8 -24.47 -6.17 -3.95
C PHE A 8 -24.22 -5.79 -5.41
N LEU A 9 -25.19 -5.18 -6.08
CA LEU A 9 -25.03 -4.73 -7.48
C LEU A 9 -23.94 -3.66 -7.62
N ALA A 10 -23.80 -2.75 -6.64
CA ALA A 10 -22.78 -1.70 -6.64
C ALA A 10 -21.35 -2.24 -6.66
N LEU A 11 -21.10 -3.47 -6.15
CA LEU A 11 -19.78 -4.12 -6.21
C LEU A 11 -19.32 -4.38 -7.65
N PHE A 12 -20.27 -4.58 -8.57
CA PHE A 12 -19.98 -4.91 -9.98
C PHE A 12 -20.10 -3.71 -10.92
N THR A 13 -20.75 -2.62 -10.47
CA THR A 13 -21.05 -1.45 -11.31
C THR A 13 -20.20 -0.23 -10.99
N GLY A 14 -19.36 -0.28 -9.97
CA GLY A 14 -18.48 0.82 -9.57
C GLY A 14 -17.53 1.23 -10.69
N LYS A 15 -17.73 2.42 -11.27
CA LYS A 15 -16.86 3.00 -12.30
C LYS A 15 -16.32 4.34 -11.81
N PRO A 16 -15.07 4.71 -12.20
CA PRO A 16 -14.55 6.03 -11.93
C PRO A 16 -15.46 7.11 -12.53
N GLN A 17 -15.72 8.17 -11.75
CA GLN A 17 -16.48 9.35 -12.21
C GLN A 17 -15.59 10.27 -13.03
N VAL A 18 -15.19 9.81 -14.22
CA VAL A 18 -14.30 10.51 -15.14
C VAL A 18 -14.91 10.49 -16.52
N ALA A 19 -14.95 11.65 -17.19
CA ALA A 19 -15.44 11.76 -18.56
C ALA A 19 -14.64 10.84 -19.51
N GLU A 20 -15.29 10.31 -20.56
CA GLU A 20 -14.68 9.35 -21.48
C GLU A 20 -13.40 9.89 -22.12
N LYS A 21 -13.40 11.17 -22.50
CA LYS A 21 -12.24 11.83 -23.09
C LYS A 21 -10.99 11.79 -22.17
N GLN A 22 -11.16 11.95 -20.87
CA GLN A 22 -10.05 11.86 -19.92
C GLN A 22 -9.69 10.42 -19.60
N ARG A 23 -10.68 9.52 -19.51
CA ARG A 23 -10.47 8.10 -19.23
C ARG A 23 -9.70 7.39 -20.33
N SER A 24 -9.84 7.80 -21.59
CA SER A 24 -9.11 7.27 -22.73
C SER A 24 -7.64 7.67 -22.79
N GLN A 25 -7.20 8.65 -22.02
CA GLN A 25 -5.78 9.01 -21.88
C GLN A 25 -5.00 7.84 -21.26
N GLU A 26 -3.88 7.46 -21.86
CA GLU A 26 -3.10 6.28 -21.46
C GLU A 26 -2.74 6.29 -19.95
N THR A 27 -2.17 7.37 -19.45
CA THR A 27 -1.81 7.51 -18.03
C THR A 27 -3.03 7.43 -17.11
N MET A 28 -4.13 8.08 -17.47
CA MET A 28 -5.37 8.00 -16.69
C MET A 28 -5.94 6.59 -16.69
N ASN A 29 -5.86 5.90 -17.82
CA ASN A 29 -6.27 4.52 -17.93
C ASN A 29 -5.45 3.59 -17.02
N LEU A 30 -4.11 3.76 -16.99
CA LEU A 30 -3.24 3.04 -16.05
C LEU A 30 -3.66 3.26 -14.59
N ILE A 31 -3.80 4.50 -14.17
CA ILE A 31 -4.16 4.85 -12.79
C ILE A 31 -5.52 4.27 -12.39
N LEU A 32 -6.56 4.50 -13.22
CA LEU A 32 -7.93 4.12 -12.91
C LEU A 32 -8.16 2.61 -13.00
N ASN A 33 -7.38 1.91 -13.83
CA ASN A 33 -7.51 0.48 -14.06
C ASN A 33 -6.52 -0.39 -13.29
N ARG A 34 -5.53 0.21 -12.60
CA ARG A 34 -4.62 -0.54 -11.74
C ARG A 34 -5.38 -1.32 -10.66
N ARG A 35 -5.01 -2.56 -10.45
CA ARG A 35 -5.57 -3.43 -9.39
C ARG A 35 -4.46 -4.13 -8.64
N SER A 36 -4.67 -4.37 -7.35
CA SER A 36 -3.79 -5.22 -6.54
C SER A 36 -3.86 -6.65 -7.05
N CYS A 37 -2.76 -7.15 -7.59
CA CYS A 37 -2.65 -8.52 -8.11
C CYS A 37 -2.26 -9.47 -6.96
N ARG A 38 -3.00 -10.57 -6.81
CA ARG A 38 -2.78 -11.57 -5.77
C ARG A 38 -2.45 -12.96 -6.34
N SER A 39 -2.00 -13.02 -7.58
CA SER A 39 -1.52 -14.25 -8.21
C SER A 39 -0.58 -13.90 -9.35
N PHE A 40 0.66 -14.38 -9.28
CA PHE A 40 1.68 -14.09 -10.28
C PHE A 40 2.17 -15.37 -10.95
N THR A 41 2.66 -15.23 -12.19
CA THR A 41 3.32 -16.31 -12.93
C THR A 41 4.76 -16.50 -12.43
N ASP A 42 5.41 -17.54 -12.95
CA ASP A 42 6.85 -17.78 -12.69
C ASP A 42 7.76 -17.09 -13.70
N GLU A 43 7.20 -16.21 -14.55
CA GLU A 43 7.95 -15.49 -15.57
C GLU A 43 8.86 -14.43 -14.92
N GLU A 44 10.14 -14.44 -15.28
CA GLU A 44 11.15 -13.52 -14.75
C GLU A 44 10.87 -12.07 -15.20
N ILE A 45 11.28 -11.13 -14.37
CA ILE A 45 11.27 -9.70 -14.66
C ILE A 45 12.66 -9.31 -15.15
N ALA A 46 12.74 -8.61 -16.28
CA ALA A 46 13.98 -8.09 -16.81
C ALA A 46 14.67 -7.15 -15.79
N GLY A 47 15.97 -7.19 -15.72
CA GLY A 47 16.72 -6.34 -14.80
C GLY A 47 16.53 -4.85 -15.07
N GLU A 48 16.38 -4.47 -16.33
CA GLU A 48 16.08 -3.10 -16.78
C GLU A 48 14.69 -2.63 -16.32
N ASP A 49 13.67 -3.49 -16.34
CA ASP A 49 12.34 -3.17 -15.83
C ASP A 49 12.36 -2.93 -14.32
N LEU A 50 13.07 -3.78 -13.58
CA LEU A 50 13.23 -3.59 -12.14
C LEU A 50 13.96 -2.27 -11.83
N GLN A 51 15.02 -1.97 -12.58
CA GLN A 51 15.75 -0.70 -12.44
C GLN A 51 14.86 0.50 -12.73
N ALA A 52 14.07 0.46 -13.80
CA ALA A 52 13.13 1.53 -14.15
C ALA A 52 12.08 1.76 -13.05
N ILE A 53 11.56 0.70 -12.44
CA ILE A 53 10.62 0.78 -11.32
C ILE A 53 11.27 1.44 -10.10
N LEU A 54 12.50 1.05 -9.76
CA LEU A 54 13.25 1.64 -8.64
C LEU A 54 13.56 3.12 -8.89
N GLU A 55 13.97 3.48 -10.11
CA GLU A 55 14.18 4.88 -10.50
C GLU A 55 12.89 5.69 -10.42
N ALA A 56 11.75 5.17 -10.87
CA ALA A 56 10.46 5.85 -10.72
C ALA A 56 10.16 6.17 -9.24
N GLY A 57 10.49 5.27 -8.32
CA GLY A 57 10.41 5.51 -6.88
C GLY A 57 11.36 6.63 -6.42
N ARG A 58 12.60 6.62 -6.91
CA ARG A 58 13.60 7.66 -6.57
C ARG A 58 13.22 9.05 -7.10
N PHE A 59 12.49 9.12 -8.19
CA PHE A 59 12.01 10.38 -8.78
C PHE A 59 10.66 10.85 -8.24
N ALA A 60 10.14 10.22 -7.18
CA ALA A 60 8.94 10.71 -6.52
C ALA A 60 9.19 12.10 -5.89
N PRO A 61 8.16 12.97 -5.84
CA PRO A 61 8.28 14.21 -5.08
C PRO A 61 8.41 13.92 -3.59
N SER A 62 9.11 14.79 -2.87
CA SER A 62 9.20 14.71 -1.41
C SER A 62 9.18 16.08 -0.77
N ALA A 63 8.69 16.17 0.47
CA ALA A 63 8.71 17.40 1.24
C ALA A 63 10.15 17.94 1.32
N VAL A 64 10.35 19.20 0.92
CA VAL A 64 11.65 19.90 0.93
C VAL A 64 12.75 19.11 0.18
N ASN A 65 12.39 18.21 -0.72
CA ASN A 65 13.31 17.32 -1.45
C ASN A 65 14.20 16.44 -0.53
N LEU A 66 13.74 16.11 0.67
CA LEU A 66 14.53 15.32 1.64
C LEU A 66 14.62 13.83 1.29
N GLN A 67 13.76 13.33 0.40
CA GLN A 67 13.82 11.96 -0.14
C GLN A 67 13.93 10.90 0.98
N THR A 68 13.06 11.01 1.97
CA THR A 68 13.06 10.19 3.19
C THR A 68 12.46 8.80 2.96
N TRP A 69 13.00 8.07 1.99
CA TRP A 69 12.68 6.68 1.70
C TRP A 69 13.93 5.86 1.44
N SER A 70 13.84 4.56 1.70
CA SER A 70 14.81 3.56 1.29
C SER A 70 14.08 2.31 0.78
N PHE A 71 14.69 1.60 -0.16
CA PHE A 71 14.13 0.39 -0.76
C PHE A 71 15.06 -0.78 -0.52
N ILE A 72 14.54 -1.88 0.03
CA ILE A 72 15.27 -3.14 0.21
C ILE A 72 14.67 -4.15 -0.76
N THR A 73 15.44 -4.57 -1.75
CA THR A 73 14.96 -5.41 -2.86
C THR A 73 15.27 -6.88 -2.62
N PHE A 74 14.41 -7.75 -3.13
CA PHE A 74 14.55 -9.19 -3.00
C PHE A 74 14.20 -9.92 -4.29
N THR A 75 15.04 -10.88 -4.67
CA THR A 75 14.66 -12.01 -5.49
C THR A 75 13.88 -13.04 -4.67
N ARG A 76 13.24 -14.02 -5.32
CA ARG A 76 12.58 -15.13 -4.64
C ARG A 76 13.53 -15.92 -3.72
N GLN A 77 14.77 -16.10 -4.15
CA GLN A 77 15.75 -16.86 -3.39
C GLN A 77 16.19 -16.11 -2.12
N GLU A 78 16.50 -14.82 -2.24
CA GLU A 78 16.90 -13.97 -1.11
C GLU A 78 15.77 -13.84 -0.10
N TRP A 79 14.54 -13.64 -0.57
CA TRP A 79 13.37 -13.61 0.30
C TRP A 79 13.19 -14.91 1.07
N ARG A 80 13.23 -16.07 0.37
CA ARG A 80 13.12 -17.38 1.02
C ARG A 80 14.23 -17.61 2.03
N LYS A 81 15.46 -17.22 1.72
CA LYS A 81 16.60 -17.34 2.65
C LYS A 81 16.40 -16.53 3.93
N LEU A 82 15.83 -15.34 3.84
CA LEU A 82 15.63 -14.43 4.99
C LEU A 82 14.39 -14.81 5.81
N PHE A 83 13.28 -15.14 5.14
CA PHE A 83 11.97 -15.31 5.77
C PHE A 83 11.49 -16.75 5.88
N ASP A 84 12.22 -17.71 5.35
CA ASP A 84 11.88 -19.15 5.28
C ASP A 84 10.50 -19.44 4.67
N ARG A 85 10.13 -18.62 3.67
CA ARG A 85 8.85 -18.74 2.95
C ARG A 85 8.93 -18.05 1.59
N PRO A 86 8.01 -18.36 0.65
CA PRO A 86 7.96 -17.67 -0.64
C PRO A 86 7.54 -16.19 -0.47
N ILE A 87 7.85 -15.37 -1.48
CA ILE A 87 7.25 -14.04 -1.62
C ILE A 87 5.73 -14.20 -1.64
N PRO A 88 4.98 -13.37 -0.90
CA PRO A 88 3.51 -13.44 -0.90
C PRO A 88 2.93 -13.45 -2.31
N PHE A 89 1.85 -14.23 -2.48
CA PHE A 89 1.15 -14.43 -3.75
C PHE A 89 2.02 -14.98 -4.89
N ASN A 90 3.15 -15.60 -4.56
CA ASN A 90 4.12 -16.10 -5.54
C ASN A 90 4.72 -14.99 -6.41
N GLY A 91 4.93 -13.79 -5.84
CA GLY A 91 5.55 -12.67 -6.56
C GLY A 91 6.95 -12.98 -7.08
N MET A 92 7.36 -12.28 -8.13
CA MET A 92 8.68 -12.49 -8.74
C MET A 92 9.76 -11.66 -8.05
N ARG A 93 9.43 -10.44 -7.64
CA ARG A 93 10.30 -9.56 -6.84
C ARG A 93 9.50 -8.95 -5.70
N ALA A 94 10.18 -8.68 -4.60
CA ALA A 94 9.64 -7.93 -3.48
C ALA A 94 10.55 -6.75 -3.15
N MET A 95 9.97 -5.62 -2.78
CA MET A 95 10.68 -4.42 -2.36
C MET A 95 10.06 -3.90 -1.08
N VAL A 96 10.80 -3.97 0.03
CA VAL A 96 10.38 -3.35 1.29
C VAL A 96 10.67 -1.86 1.18
N ILE A 97 9.63 -1.05 1.26
CA ILE A 97 9.70 0.41 1.19
C ILE A 97 9.68 0.94 2.61
N CYS A 98 10.72 1.64 2.98
CA CYS A 98 10.91 2.21 4.29
C CYS A 98 10.76 3.73 4.27
N ALA A 99 10.12 4.30 5.28
CA ALA A 99 10.29 5.68 5.70
C ALA A 99 11.63 5.79 6.44
N ASP A 100 12.54 6.63 5.94
CA ASP A 100 13.94 6.64 6.37
C ASP A 100 14.38 8.06 6.72
N MET A 101 14.34 8.36 8.00
CA MET A 101 14.89 9.59 8.59
C MET A 101 16.32 9.41 9.07
N TYR A 102 16.79 8.17 9.22
CA TYR A 102 18.11 7.88 9.77
C TYR A 102 19.25 8.52 8.97
N LYS A 103 19.17 8.46 7.64
CA LYS A 103 20.19 9.05 6.76
C LYS A 103 20.29 10.58 6.83
N LEU A 104 19.28 11.26 7.39
CA LEU A 104 19.31 12.70 7.60
C LEU A 104 19.90 13.11 8.94
N LYS A 105 20.00 12.17 9.90
CA LYS A 105 20.39 12.44 11.29
C LYS A 105 21.71 13.24 11.41
N ASN A 106 22.69 12.93 10.58
CA ASN A 106 24.01 13.56 10.64
C ASN A 106 24.14 14.81 9.75
N HIS A 107 23.14 15.10 8.91
CA HIS A 107 23.18 16.21 7.95
C HIS A 107 22.17 17.31 8.28
N PHE A 108 21.09 16.95 8.97
CA PHE A 108 19.97 17.83 9.27
C PHE A 108 19.49 17.54 10.70
N SER A 109 20.37 17.70 11.70
CA SER A 109 20.09 17.39 13.12
C SER A 109 18.83 18.08 13.64
N ASP A 110 18.62 19.35 13.24
CA ASP A 110 17.49 20.17 13.70
C ASP A 110 16.13 19.56 13.35
N PHE A 111 16.06 18.78 12.26
CA PHE A 111 14.83 18.05 11.91
C PHE A 111 14.50 16.91 12.89
N MET A 112 15.49 16.45 13.66
CA MET A 112 15.29 15.35 14.61
C MET A 112 14.57 15.79 15.90
N GLU A 113 14.45 17.10 16.14
CA GLU A 113 13.75 17.66 17.30
C GLU A 113 12.22 17.54 17.24
N THR A 114 11.68 17.20 16.06
CA THR A 114 10.23 17.06 15.82
C THR A 114 9.85 15.67 15.32
N PRO A 115 10.02 14.60 16.13
CA PRO A 115 9.95 13.22 15.67
C PRO A 115 8.59 12.86 15.03
N TYR A 116 7.47 13.28 15.58
CA TYR A 116 6.13 12.95 15.06
C TYR A 116 5.85 13.58 13.68
N VAL A 117 6.25 14.83 13.48
CA VAL A 117 6.11 15.52 12.20
C VAL A 117 7.02 14.89 11.16
N ASN A 118 8.26 14.59 11.54
CA ASN A 118 9.24 13.95 10.65
C ASN A 118 8.80 12.56 10.21
N ILE A 119 8.27 11.74 11.12
CA ILE A 119 7.70 10.44 10.78
C ILE A 119 6.54 10.61 9.80
N SER A 120 5.63 11.55 10.05
CA SER A 120 4.48 11.80 9.19
C SER A 120 4.92 12.18 7.76
N PHE A 121 5.90 13.06 7.62
CA PHE A 121 6.48 13.40 6.32
C PHE A 121 7.22 12.22 5.68
N ALA A 122 7.97 11.44 6.45
CA ALA A 122 8.70 10.29 5.91
C ALA A 122 7.73 9.20 5.42
N LEU A 123 6.66 8.92 6.15
CA LEU A 123 5.59 8.00 5.72
C LEU A 123 4.88 8.51 4.46
N PHE A 124 4.55 9.81 4.40
CA PHE A 124 3.97 10.44 3.23
C PHE A 124 4.88 10.31 1.99
N ASN A 125 6.15 10.67 2.14
CA ASN A 125 7.15 10.58 1.07
C ASN A 125 7.35 9.12 0.60
N ALA A 126 7.43 8.16 1.51
CA ALA A 126 7.55 6.74 1.18
C ALA A 126 6.31 6.23 0.41
N GLY A 127 5.11 6.71 0.77
CA GLY A 127 3.87 6.43 0.06
C GLY A 127 3.87 6.97 -1.37
N LEU A 128 4.39 8.17 -1.59
CA LEU A 128 4.54 8.76 -2.94
C LEU A 128 5.51 7.92 -3.80
N ALA A 129 6.65 7.52 -3.23
CA ALA A 129 7.61 6.66 -3.91
C ALA A 129 7.01 5.29 -4.26
N ALA A 130 6.29 4.67 -3.32
CA ALA A 130 5.60 3.40 -3.55
C ALA A 130 4.56 3.49 -4.67
N MET A 131 3.83 4.60 -4.74
CA MET A 131 2.84 4.81 -5.81
C MET A 131 3.50 5.01 -7.17
N ASN A 132 4.59 5.79 -7.26
CA ASN A 132 5.35 5.92 -8.50
C ASN A 132 5.86 4.57 -9.00
N MET A 133 6.44 3.73 -8.11
CA MET A 133 6.91 2.37 -8.46
C MET A 133 5.75 1.49 -8.94
N THR A 134 4.57 1.63 -8.32
CA THR A 134 3.37 0.89 -8.71
C THR A 134 2.89 1.26 -10.11
N ILE A 135 2.86 2.56 -10.43
CA ILE A 135 2.48 3.06 -11.77
C ILE A 135 3.51 2.64 -12.82
N ALA A 136 4.80 2.74 -12.49
CA ALA A 136 5.87 2.27 -13.39
C ALA A 136 5.74 0.78 -13.70
N ALA A 137 5.46 -0.06 -12.71
CA ALA A 137 5.21 -1.49 -12.94
C ALA A 137 4.03 -1.72 -13.90
N GLU A 138 2.91 -1.01 -13.73
CA GLU A 138 1.76 -1.10 -14.64
C GLU A 138 2.13 -0.64 -16.07
N ALA A 139 2.90 0.45 -16.22
CA ALA A 139 3.35 0.97 -17.50
C ALA A 139 4.26 -0.01 -18.25
N LEU A 140 5.03 -0.82 -17.53
CA LEU A 140 5.89 -1.89 -18.06
C LEU A 140 5.13 -3.22 -18.28
N GLY A 141 3.79 -3.23 -18.16
CA GLY A 141 2.99 -4.44 -18.35
C GLY A 141 3.05 -5.42 -17.17
N LEU A 142 3.72 -5.06 -16.09
CA LEU A 142 3.76 -5.83 -14.85
C LEU A 142 2.56 -5.50 -13.96
N LYS A 143 2.31 -6.36 -12.97
CA LYS A 143 1.29 -6.13 -11.94
C LYS A 143 1.94 -6.10 -10.58
N SER A 144 1.23 -5.46 -9.64
CA SER A 144 1.76 -5.23 -8.31
C SER A 144 0.71 -5.35 -7.21
N ILE A 145 1.20 -5.50 -5.98
CA ILE A 145 0.42 -5.34 -4.76
C ILE A 145 1.30 -4.74 -3.67
N MET A 146 0.78 -3.74 -2.95
CA MET A 146 1.37 -3.24 -1.71
C MET A 146 0.80 -4.00 -0.53
N LEU A 147 1.66 -4.44 0.38
CA LEU A 147 1.33 -5.26 1.53
C LEU A 147 1.74 -4.55 2.82
N SER A 148 0.81 -4.37 3.73
CA SER A 148 1.06 -3.78 5.05
C SER A 148 1.09 -4.80 6.19
N GLU A 149 0.54 -6.00 5.96
CA GLU A 149 0.42 -7.03 7.01
C GLU A 149 0.53 -8.46 6.46
N THR A 150 -0.02 -8.74 5.27
CA THR A 150 -0.05 -10.10 4.73
C THR A 150 1.34 -10.73 4.66
N GLY A 151 1.57 -11.75 5.47
CA GLY A 151 2.86 -12.43 5.52
C GLY A 151 3.95 -11.60 6.22
N LYS A 152 3.62 -10.80 7.21
CA LYS A 152 4.56 -9.95 7.97
C LYS A 152 5.41 -9.09 7.04
N THR A 153 4.80 -8.17 6.32
CA THR A 153 5.42 -7.46 5.19
C THR A 153 5.37 -5.95 5.27
N GLY A 154 4.91 -5.37 6.35
CA GLY A 154 4.79 -3.91 6.42
C GLY A 154 4.63 -3.36 7.84
N LEU A 155 4.06 -2.18 7.94
CA LEU A 155 3.98 -1.38 9.15
C LEU A 155 3.43 -2.12 10.37
N LEU A 156 2.44 -3.00 10.18
CA LEU A 156 1.82 -3.76 11.27
C LEU A 156 2.72 -4.90 11.83
N ASP A 157 3.90 -5.10 11.26
CA ASP A 157 4.88 -6.08 11.71
C ASP A 157 6.24 -5.40 11.91
N PHE A 158 6.20 -4.18 12.45
CA PHE A 158 7.34 -3.27 12.56
C PHE A 158 8.56 -3.93 13.24
N ALA A 159 8.42 -4.38 14.49
CA ALA A 159 9.54 -4.97 15.24
C ALA A 159 10.14 -6.20 14.54
N TYR A 160 9.28 -7.06 13.99
CA TYR A 160 9.73 -8.24 13.24
C TYR A 160 10.58 -7.85 12.01
N LEU A 161 10.12 -6.86 11.22
CA LEU A 161 10.87 -6.42 10.05
C LEU A 161 12.12 -5.62 10.42
N LYS A 162 12.06 -4.84 11.49
CA LYS A 162 13.22 -4.13 12.03
C LYS A 162 14.34 -5.09 12.39
N GLU A 163 14.04 -6.18 13.09
CA GLU A 163 15.00 -7.24 13.43
C GLU A 163 15.54 -7.93 12.17
N LYS A 164 14.63 -8.39 11.29
CA LYS A 164 15.01 -9.14 10.08
C LYS A 164 15.90 -8.36 9.13
N HIS A 165 15.63 -7.08 8.93
CA HIS A 165 16.40 -6.22 8.04
C HIS A 165 17.50 -5.43 8.75
N LYS A 166 17.65 -5.59 10.07
CA LYS A 166 18.61 -4.83 10.90
C LYS A 166 18.44 -3.32 10.71
N LEU A 167 17.18 -2.85 10.71
CA LEU A 167 16.88 -1.45 10.51
C LEU A 167 17.33 -0.63 11.72
N PRO A 168 18.06 0.48 11.52
CA PRO A 168 18.39 1.37 12.63
C PRO A 168 17.15 2.14 13.11
N ASP A 169 17.28 2.77 14.30
CA ASP A 169 16.27 3.71 14.78
C ASP A 169 16.13 4.87 13.77
N GLY A 170 14.88 5.28 13.51
CA GLY A 170 14.56 6.26 12.47
C GLY A 170 14.23 5.68 11.09
N VAL A 171 14.27 4.34 10.93
CA VAL A 171 13.81 3.65 9.71
C VAL A 171 12.59 2.79 10.03
N ILE A 172 11.47 3.06 9.35
CA ILE A 172 10.19 2.37 9.52
C ILE A 172 9.83 1.64 8.23
N PRO A 173 9.67 0.30 8.24
CA PRO A 173 9.17 -0.45 7.10
C PRO A 173 7.67 -0.16 6.90
N VAL A 174 7.31 0.53 5.81
CA VAL A 174 5.94 0.99 5.56
C VAL A 174 5.11 -0.08 4.88
N THR A 175 5.65 -0.63 3.80
CA THR A 175 4.96 -1.62 2.96
C THR A 175 5.96 -2.45 2.18
N THR A 176 5.55 -3.65 1.78
CA THR A 176 6.28 -4.41 0.76
C THR A 176 5.52 -4.33 -0.56
N LEU A 177 6.16 -3.80 -1.58
CA LEU A 177 5.68 -3.86 -2.95
C LEU A 177 6.12 -5.20 -3.56
N VAL A 178 5.15 -6.01 -3.95
CA VAL A 178 5.37 -7.27 -4.67
C VAL A 178 4.99 -7.07 -6.12
N ILE A 179 5.84 -7.49 -7.04
CA ILE A 179 5.64 -7.36 -8.48
C ILE A 179 5.84 -8.68 -9.23
N GLY A 180 5.22 -8.77 -10.40
CA GLY A 180 5.32 -9.91 -11.32
C GLY A 180 4.36 -9.77 -12.50
N LYS A 181 4.34 -10.75 -13.39
CA LYS A 181 3.29 -10.88 -14.40
C LYS A 181 2.06 -11.55 -13.78
N ALA A 182 0.87 -11.02 -14.05
CA ALA A 182 -0.37 -11.56 -13.48
C ALA A 182 -0.65 -12.96 -13.99
N LYS A 183 -1.16 -13.82 -13.11
CA LYS A 183 -1.74 -15.10 -13.44
C LYS A 183 -3.26 -15.00 -13.28
N GLY A 184 -3.99 -15.23 -14.38
CA GLY A 184 -5.46 -15.18 -14.39
C GLY A 184 -6.03 -13.79 -14.67
N GLU A 185 -7.33 -13.65 -14.39
CA GLU A 185 -8.08 -12.45 -14.73
C GLU A 185 -7.81 -11.27 -13.77
N LYS A 186 -8.08 -10.08 -14.28
CA LYS A 186 -7.99 -8.83 -13.51
C LYS A 186 -9.04 -8.80 -12.40
N PRO A 187 -8.65 -8.52 -11.14
CA PRO A 187 -9.61 -8.37 -10.06
C PRO A 187 -10.62 -7.24 -10.30
N GLY A 188 -11.81 -7.40 -9.75
CA GLY A 188 -12.84 -6.36 -9.75
C GLY A 188 -12.40 -5.07 -9.03
N VAL A 189 -13.18 -4.02 -9.22
CA VAL A 189 -12.97 -2.74 -8.51
C VAL A 189 -13.51 -2.88 -7.09
N PRO A 190 -12.67 -2.71 -6.05
CA PRO A 190 -13.17 -2.70 -4.68
C PRO A 190 -14.10 -1.49 -4.45
N PRO A 191 -15.07 -1.58 -3.53
CA PRO A 191 -15.95 -0.48 -3.19
C PRO A 191 -15.17 0.80 -2.88
N ARG A 192 -15.65 1.93 -3.39
CA ARG A 192 -15.13 3.26 -3.06
C ARG A 192 -16.13 3.99 -2.19
N GLN A 193 -15.64 4.81 -1.29
CA GLN A 193 -16.47 5.74 -0.57
C GLN A 193 -17.23 6.64 -1.56
N PRO A 194 -18.43 7.14 -1.21
CA PRO A 194 -19.16 8.12 -2.02
C PRO A 194 -18.27 9.33 -2.34
N TRP A 195 -18.49 9.91 -3.51
CA TRP A 195 -17.72 11.08 -3.95
C TRP A 195 -17.81 12.22 -2.92
N GLU A 196 -19.00 12.50 -2.44
CA GLU A 196 -19.31 13.59 -1.50
C GLU A 196 -18.69 13.39 -0.11
N ALA A 197 -18.41 12.15 0.26
CA ALA A 197 -17.71 11.82 1.51
C ALA A 197 -16.17 11.97 1.39
N THR A 198 -15.66 12.02 0.17
CA THR A 198 -14.21 12.06 -0.10
C THR A 198 -13.77 13.41 -0.67
N VAL A 199 -14.62 14.05 -1.48
CA VAL A 199 -14.31 15.30 -2.18
C VAL A 199 -15.23 16.40 -1.68
N MET A 200 -14.66 17.39 -1.02
CA MET A 200 -15.38 18.49 -0.39
C MET A 200 -14.95 19.81 -1.05
N LYS A 201 -15.87 20.77 -1.09
CA LYS A 201 -15.61 22.09 -1.65
C LYS A 201 -15.34 23.10 -0.53
N ASN A 202 -14.16 23.67 -0.49
CA ASN A 202 -13.69 24.73 0.41
C ASN A 202 -13.51 24.34 1.87
N ILE A 203 -14.49 23.72 2.51
CA ILE A 203 -14.49 23.37 3.93
C ILE A 203 -14.80 21.88 4.14
N TYR A 204 -14.31 21.34 5.25
CA TYR A 204 -14.58 19.95 5.64
C TYR A 204 -16.05 19.81 6.06
N ASN A 205 -16.71 18.72 5.64
CA ASN A 205 -18.09 18.39 6.03
C ASN A 205 -18.08 17.17 6.95
N GLU A 206 -18.51 17.36 8.19
CA GLU A 206 -18.56 16.28 9.21
C GLU A 206 -19.78 15.35 9.05
N ASN A 207 -20.81 15.75 8.29
CA ASN A 207 -22.09 15.03 8.16
C ASN A 207 -22.04 13.88 7.14
N ASN A 208 -20.98 13.05 7.20
CA ASN A 208 -20.76 11.97 6.23
C ASN A 208 -21.14 10.57 6.74
N SER A 209 -21.61 10.42 7.98
CA SER A 209 -21.81 9.11 8.61
C SER A 209 -22.84 8.24 7.86
N GLU A 210 -23.99 8.79 7.50
CA GLU A 210 -25.02 8.05 6.76
C GLU A 210 -24.57 7.64 5.36
N MET A 211 -23.75 8.47 4.70
CA MET A 211 -23.21 8.16 3.37
C MET A 211 -22.23 6.98 3.42
N LEU A 212 -21.53 6.79 4.53
CA LEU A 212 -20.56 5.72 4.71
C LEU A 212 -21.19 4.37 5.05
N ASP A 213 -22.43 4.34 5.53
CA ASP A 213 -23.12 3.10 5.89
C ASP A 213 -23.28 2.14 4.72
N ASP A 214 -23.65 2.64 3.54
CA ASP A 214 -23.77 1.82 2.33
C ASP A 214 -22.41 1.29 1.88
N TRP A 215 -21.35 2.12 1.94
CA TRP A 215 -20.00 1.70 1.65
C TRP A 215 -19.51 0.63 2.64
N GLN A 216 -19.74 0.82 3.93
CA GLN A 216 -19.37 -0.18 4.94
C GLN A 216 -20.08 -1.51 4.69
N HIS A 217 -21.36 -1.47 4.34
CA HIS A 217 -22.12 -2.67 4.00
C HIS A 217 -21.61 -3.35 2.72
N GLN A 218 -21.21 -2.58 1.71
CA GLN A 218 -20.55 -3.11 0.51
C GLN A 218 -19.21 -3.79 0.85
N MET A 219 -18.39 -3.19 1.72
CA MET A 219 -17.14 -3.80 2.19
C MET A 219 -17.40 -5.13 2.88
N PHE A 220 -18.40 -5.20 3.74
CA PHE A 220 -18.80 -6.43 4.42
C PHE A 220 -19.23 -7.54 3.44
N ILE A 221 -20.09 -7.20 2.48
CA ILE A 221 -20.54 -8.16 1.44
C ILE A 221 -19.35 -8.62 0.59
N GLY A 222 -18.52 -7.70 0.13
CA GLY A 222 -17.34 -8.00 -0.69
C GLY A 222 -16.35 -8.91 0.03
N PHE A 223 -16.10 -8.67 1.32
CA PHE A 223 -15.27 -9.55 2.14
C PHE A 223 -15.87 -10.96 2.23
N LYS A 224 -17.16 -11.07 2.47
CA LYS A 224 -17.83 -12.37 2.63
C LYS A 224 -17.86 -13.18 1.34
N LEU A 225 -17.95 -12.51 0.18
CA LEU A 225 -17.87 -13.17 -1.13
C LEU A 225 -16.47 -13.74 -1.40
N THR A 226 -15.43 -13.02 -1.00
CA THR A 226 -14.03 -13.43 -1.22
C THR A 226 -13.49 -14.37 -0.14
N HIS A 227 -14.08 -14.33 1.06
CA HIS A 227 -13.68 -15.11 2.23
C HIS A 227 -14.91 -15.74 2.92
N PRO A 228 -15.62 -16.69 2.25
CA PRO A 228 -16.93 -17.18 2.72
C PRO A 228 -16.89 -17.84 4.10
N LEU A 229 -15.73 -18.41 4.48
CA LEU A 229 -15.53 -19.07 5.77
C LEU A 229 -14.99 -18.14 6.86
N SER A 230 -14.68 -16.90 6.54
CA SER A 230 -14.08 -15.93 7.46
C SER A 230 -15.14 -14.98 8.04
N ASN A 231 -14.89 -14.50 9.27
CA ASN A 231 -15.71 -13.50 9.93
C ASN A 231 -15.05 -12.13 9.83
N PHE A 232 -15.73 -11.17 9.18
CA PHE A 232 -15.20 -9.82 8.97
C PHE A 232 -14.94 -9.07 10.28
N GLN A 233 -15.82 -9.23 11.29
CA GLN A 233 -15.63 -8.59 12.58
C GLN A 233 -14.36 -9.10 13.29
N LYS A 234 -14.13 -10.41 13.28
CA LYS A 234 -12.89 -11.00 13.83
C LYS A 234 -11.64 -10.50 13.09
N GLN A 235 -11.75 -10.28 11.78
CA GLN A 235 -10.66 -9.71 11.00
C GLN A 235 -10.34 -8.28 11.42
N LEU A 236 -11.36 -7.44 11.65
CA LEU A 236 -11.18 -6.08 12.16
C LEU A 236 -10.56 -6.06 13.56
N GLU A 237 -11.00 -6.96 14.45
CA GLU A 237 -10.44 -7.10 15.80
C GLU A 237 -8.95 -7.51 15.76
N TYR A 238 -8.61 -8.44 14.87
CA TYR A 238 -7.23 -8.83 14.63
C TYR A 238 -6.37 -7.65 14.15
N TYR A 239 -6.85 -6.87 13.17
CA TYR A 239 -6.16 -5.67 12.69
C TYR A 239 -5.99 -4.64 13.80
N LYS A 240 -7.05 -4.37 14.58
CA LYS A 240 -6.98 -3.44 15.72
C LYS A 240 -5.89 -3.84 16.70
N LYS A 241 -5.81 -5.13 17.05
CA LYS A 241 -4.75 -5.63 17.93
C LYS A 241 -3.36 -5.36 17.36
N LYS A 242 -3.13 -5.71 16.09
CA LYS A 242 -1.85 -5.48 15.42
C LYS A 242 -1.48 -4.00 15.31
N MET A 243 -2.46 -3.14 15.07
CA MET A 243 -2.22 -1.69 15.05
C MET A 243 -1.76 -1.16 16.40
N LEU A 244 -2.37 -1.64 17.50
CA LEU A 244 -1.95 -1.25 18.85
C LEU A 244 -0.53 -1.76 19.17
N GLU A 245 -0.21 -3.00 18.81
CA GLU A 245 1.13 -3.56 18.97
C GLU A 245 2.17 -2.71 18.20
N ALA A 246 1.94 -2.44 16.92
CA ALA A 246 2.84 -1.64 16.10
C ALA A 246 2.99 -0.19 16.60
N GLU A 247 1.91 0.40 17.13
CA GLU A 247 1.97 1.75 17.71
C GLU A 247 2.90 1.81 18.91
N GLU A 248 2.79 0.86 19.84
CA GLU A 248 3.68 0.80 21.01
C GLU A 248 5.15 0.58 20.60
N GLU A 249 5.41 -0.35 19.68
CA GLU A 249 6.74 -0.62 19.14
C GLU A 249 7.38 0.61 18.47
N ILE A 250 6.57 1.41 17.76
CA ILE A 250 7.04 2.66 17.14
C ILE A 250 7.29 3.74 18.21
N LYS A 251 6.40 3.89 19.19
CA LYS A 251 6.58 4.86 20.28
C LYS A 251 7.87 4.62 21.06
N GLU A 252 8.15 3.37 21.44
CA GLU A 252 9.39 3.00 22.14
C GLU A 252 10.66 3.42 21.40
N GLN A 253 10.62 3.46 20.06
CA GLN A 253 11.75 3.89 19.24
C GLN A 253 12.02 5.39 19.33
N TYR A 254 10.99 6.20 19.60
CA TYR A 254 11.08 7.68 19.56
C TYR A 254 11.03 8.35 20.95
N GLN A 255 10.86 7.57 22.02
CA GLN A 255 10.93 8.04 23.40
C GLN A 255 12.34 7.93 23.99
N LYS A 256 13.29 7.35 23.25
CA LYS A 256 14.72 7.23 23.61
C LYS A 256 15.53 8.35 22.98
#